data_ed237418cdf38cd904f10adf40a151b6
#
_entry.id   ed237418cdf38cd904f10adf40a151b6
#
_cell.length_a   1.000
_cell.length_b   1.000
_cell.length_c   1.000
_cell.angle_alpha   90.00
_cell.angle_beta   90.00
_cell.angle_gamma   90.00
#
_symmetry.space_group_name_H-M   'P 1'
#
loop_
_entity.id
_entity.type
_entity.pdbx_description
1 polymer ?
#
loop_
_entity_poly.entity_id
_entity_poly.type
_entity_poly.pdbx_seq_one_letter_code
_entity_poly.pdbx_strand_id
1 'polypeptide(L)'
;MKKNITIISLSLLLVYLLFTNNTIVSTSILNSCHLFLTKVFISLFPMYIISKILINYNFPYYLFKLTKSHYLYLFIMSILSGTPNNAVIIKDLLDRKVIDSTTANKYIMCNFFINPLFLYTMLRNFLDLKTTILIISISYSSNIIIYHFFKSKQKSPLFKAKELSMSELLVKEVSNATHIFLNVLGMIIIFNLISLLIIPKFRSFTGLIEVTNG
;
A
#
# COMPACT_ATOMS: atom_id res chain seq x y z
N MET A 1 -17.43 -15.24 25.35
CA MET A 1 -16.47 -16.24 25.90
C MET A 1 -15.92 -17.19 24.83
N LYS A 2 -16.74 -17.92 24.03
CA LYS A 2 -16.24 -18.89 23.03
C LYS A 2 -15.21 -18.30 22.04
N LYS A 3 -15.47 -17.11 21.49
CA LYS A 3 -14.54 -16.43 20.52
C LYS A 3 -13.15 -16.16 21.11
N ASN A 4 -13.07 -15.75 22.39
CA ASN A 4 -11.79 -15.45 23.02
C ASN A 4 -10.98 -16.73 23.30
N ILE A 5 -11.65 -17.81 23.70
CA ILE A 5 -11.02 -19.11 23.91
C ILE A 5 -10.43 -19.65 22.61
N THR A 6 -11.15 -19.53 21.50
CA THR A 6 -10.65 -19.95 20.17
C THR A 6 -9.41 -19.15 19.77
N ILE A 7 -9.39 -17.84 19.99
CA ILE A 7 -8.23 -16.99 19.66
C ILE A 7 -7.02 -17.40 20.53
N ILE A 8 -7.23 -17.60 21.84
CA ILE A 8 -6.15 -18.01 22.76
C ILE A 8 -5.60 -19.38 22.34
N SER A 9 -6.48 -20.35 22.07
CA SER A 9 -6.06 -21.68 21.62
C SER A 9 -5.26 -21.64 20.32
N LEU A 10 -5.69 -20.82 19.34
CA LEU A 10 -4.96 -20.62 18.08
C LEU A 10 -3.60 -19.98 18.31
N SER A 11 -3.52 -18.99 19.20
CA SER A 11 -2.25 -18.32 19.55
C SER A 11 -1.27 -19.28 20.22
N LEU A 12 -1.74 -20.13 21.15
CA LEU A 12 -0.91 -21.15 21.79
C LEU A 12 -0.42 -22.23 20.80
N LEU A 13 -1.29 -22.64 19.87
CA LEU A 13 -0.90 -23.55 18.79
C LEU A 13 0.20 -22.93 17.94
N LEU A 14 0.10 -21.64 17.61
CA LEU A 14 1.09 -20.93 16.82
C LEU A 14 2.43 -20.86 17.53
N VAL A 15 2.41 -20.55 18.83
CA VAL A 15 3.63 -20.56 19.68
C VAL A 15 4.28 -21.95 19.68
N TYR A 16 3.50 -23.03 19.85
CA TYR A 16 4.02 -24.39 19.80
C TYR A 16 4.69 -24.71 18.45
N LEU A 17 4.03 -24.34 17.33
CA LEU A 17 4.57 -24.55 15.98
C LEU A 17 5.87 -23.76 15.74
N LEU A 18 5.99 -22.54 16.29
CA LEU A 18 7.19 -21.72 16.20
C LEU A 18 8.37 -22.40 16.92
N PHE A 19 8.17 -22.99 18.09
CA PHE A 19 9.21 -23.69 18.84
C PHE A 19 9.64 -25.01 18.19
N THR A 20 8.68 -25.77 17.66
CA THR A 20 9.00 -27.09 17.05
C THR A 20 9.65 -26.96 15.68
N ASN A 21 9.46 -25.84 14.96
CA ASN A 21 9.98 -25.61 13.61
C ASN A 21 10.97 -24.44 13.54
N ASN A 22 11.80 -24.25 14.56
CA ASN A 22 12.66 -23.07 14.73
C ASN A 22 13.53 -22.77 13.50
N THR A 23 14.14 -23.76 12.86
CA THR A 23 14.97 -23.57 11.65
C THR A 23 14.16 -23.04 10.47
N ILE A 24 12.98 -23.60 10.24
CA ILE A 24 12.07 -23.17 9.17
C ILE A 24 11.55 -21.76 9.43
N VAL A 25 11.21 -21.45 10.68
CA VAL A 25 10.77 -20.13 11.11
C VAL A 25 11.87 -19.09 10.91
N SER A 26 13.10 -19.37 11.34
CA SER A 26 14.23 -18.44 11.20
C SER A 26 14.55 -18.15 9.74
N THR A 27 14.58 -19.16 8.88
CA THR A 27 14.80 -18.97 7.44
C THR A 27 13.67 -18.21 6.78
N SER A 28 12.42 -18.45 7.17
CA SER A 28 11.25 -17.71 6.67
C SER A 28 11.30 -16.23 7.04
N ILE A 29 11.65 -15.91 8.27
CA ILE A 29 11.80 -14.51 8.73
C ILE A 29 12.92 -13.83 7.93
N LEU A 30 14.08 -14.45 7.79
CA LEU A 30 15.20 -13.90 7.03
C LEU A 30 14.83 -13.65 5.56
N ASN A 31 14.14 -14.59 4.93
CA ASN A 31 13.65 -14.45 3.56
C ASN A 31 12.63 -13.30 3.44
N SER A 32 11.75 -13.15 4.41
CA SER A 32 10.78 -12.04 4.48
C SER A 32 11.49 -10.69 4.61
N CYS A 33 12.51 -10.60 5.47
CA CYS A 33 13.32 -9.38 5.61
C CYS A 33 14.09 -9.07 4.32
N HIS A 34 14.67 -10.08 3.68
CA HIS A 34 15.38 -9.91 2.40
C HIS A 34 14.42 -9.43 1.29
N LEU A 35 13.26 -10.06 1.15
CA LEU A 35 12.23 -9.66 0.19
C LEU A 35 11.79 -8.22 0.46
N PHE A 36 11.51 -7.89 1.72
CA PHE A 36 11.11 -6.54 2.12
C PHE A 36 12.18 -5.51 1.74
N LEU A 37 13.44 -5.73 2.12
CA LEU A 37 14.52 -4.78 1.86
C LEU A 37 14.80 -4.61 0.36
N THR A 38 14.84 -5.70 -0.39
CA THR A 38 15.26 -5.69 -1.80
C THR A 38 14.15 -5.32 -2.77
N LYS A 39 12.87 -5.52 -2.42
CA LYS A 39 11.74 -5.27 -3.32
C LYS A 39 10.83 -4.17 -2.81
N VAL A 40 10.34 -4.32 -1.58
CA VAL A 40 9.29 -3.42 -1.04
C VAL A 40 9.89 -2.07 -0.65
N PHE A 41 10.90 -2.08 0.20
CA PHE A 41 11.48 -0.86 0.75
C PHE A 41 12.14 0.01 -0.33
N ILE A 42 12.95 -0.56 -1.21
CA ILE A 42 13.63 0.18 -2.29
C ILE A 42 12.61 0.87 -3.21
N SER A 43 11.49 0.21 -3.51
CA SER A 43 10.51 0.75 -4.45
C SER A 43 9.53 1.74 -3.80
N LEU A 44 9.07 1.45 -2.58
CA LEU A 44 8.00 2.23 -1.96
C LEU A 44 8.50 3.41 -1.12
N PHE A 45 9.62 3.26 -0.40
CA PHE A 45 10.12 4.30 0.50
C PHE A 45 10.45 5.62 -0.22
N PRO A 46 11.24 5.65 -1.31
CA PRO A 46 11.51 6.90 -2.03
C PRO A 46 10.24 7.55 -2.57
N MET A 47 9.33 6.73 -3.14
CA MET A 47 8.06 7.21 -3.69
C MET A 47 7.15 7.80 -2.61
N TYR A 48 7.14 7.21 -1.41
CA TYR A 48 6.43 7.79 -0.27
C TYR A 48 6.97 9.19 0.07
N ILE A 49 8.28 9.33 0.24
CA ILE A 49 8.90 10.63 0.58
C ILE A 49 8.63 11.67 -0.52
N ILE A 50 8.80 11.32 -1.79
CA ILE A 50 8.50 12.21 -2.92
C ILE A 50 7.04 12.66 -2.89
N SER A 51 6.10 11.74 -2.66
CA SER A 51 4.68 12.08 -2.59
C SER A 51 4.38 13.09 -1.46
N LYS A 52 5.04 12.93 -0.29
CA LYS A 52 4.88 13.85 0.84
C LYS A 52 5.48 15.23 0.59
N ILE A 53 6.62 15.28 -0.11
CA ILE A 53 7.21 16.54 -0.56
C ILE A 53 6.23 17.27 -1.50
N LEU A 54 5.69 16.58 -2.49
CA LEU A 54 4.73 17.15 -3.44
C LEU A 54 3.47 17.68 -2.73
N ILE A 55 2.95 16.95 -1.73
CA ILE A 55 1.80 17.39 -0.93
C ILE A 55 2.15 18.65 -0.13
N ASN A 56 3.30 18.67 0.53
CA ASN A 56 3.73 19.81 1.35
C ASN A 56 3.84 21.10 0.52
N TYR A 57 4.36 21.01 -0.69
CA TYR A 57 4.49 22.15 -1.61
C TYR A 57 3.23 22.42 -2.46
N ASN A 58 2.08 21.96 -1.98
CA ASN A 58 0.77 22.23 -2.57
C ASN A 58 0.62 21.81 -4.05
N PHE A 59 1.41 20.85 -4.53
CA PHE A 59 1.27 20.28 -5.87
C PHE A 59 -0.18 19.87 -6.19
N PRO A 60 -0.93 19.24 -5.26
CA PRO A 60 -2.35 18.92 -5.43
C PRO A 60 -3.22 20.13 -5.78
N TYR A 61 -3.02 21.24 -5.09
CA TYR A 61 -3.76 22.47 -5.32
C TYR A 61 -3.49 23.03 -6.72
N TYR A 62 -2.23 23.07 -7.16
CA TYR A 62 -1.89 23.53 -8.49
C TYR A 62 -2.45 22.65 -9.58
N LEU A 63 -2.40 21.34 -9.38
CA LEU A 63 -2.94 20.36 -10.32
C LEU A 63 -4.48 20.47 -10.41
N PHE A 64 -5.17 20.66 -9.28
CA PHE A 64 -6.60 20.92 -9.26
C PHE A 64 -6.95 22.24 -9.96
N LYS A 65 -6.18 23.30 -9.72
CA LYS A 65 -6.39 24.60 -10.39
C LYS A 65 -6.30 24.49 -11.92
N LEU A 66 -5.37 23.65 -12.40
CA LEU A 66 -5.14 23.43 -13.83
C LEU A 66 -6.25 22.58 -14.46
N THR A 67 -6.65 21.50 -13.80
CA THR A 67 -7.52 20.46 -14.38
C THR A 67 -8.95 20.50 -13.91
N LYS A 68 -9.24 21.23 -12.82
CA LYS A 68 -10.53 21.28 -12.10
C LYS A 68 -11.09 19.89 -11.71
N SER A 69 -10.20 18.90 -11.63
CA SER A 69 -10.53 17.52 -11.33
C SER A 69 -9.83 17.05 -10.05
N HIS A 70 -10.60 16.74 -9.01
CA HIS A 70 -10.07 16.11 -7.79
C HIS A 70 -9.55 14.69 -8.06
N TYR A 71 -10.17 13.99 -9.01
CA TYR A 71 -9.77 12.63 -9.33
C TYR A 71 -8.38 12.56 -9.94
N LEU A 72 -8.05 13.44 -10.89
CA LEU A 72 -6.74 13.42 -11.54
C LEU A 72 -5.62 13.63 -10.52
N TYR A 73 -5.83 14.50 -9.53
CA TYR A 73 -4.91 14.66 -8.42
C TYR A 73 -4.74 13.37 -7.63
N LEU A 74 -5.85 12.76 -7.20
CA LEU A 74 -5.80 11.50 -6.44
C LEU A 74 -5.17 10.39 -7.25
N PHE A 75 -5.47 10.31 -8.54
CA PHE A 75 -4.91 9.34 -9.46
C PHE A 75 -3.39 9.46 -9.55
N ILE A 76 -2.85 10.66 -9.79
CA ILE A 76 -1.41 10.89 -9.87
C ILE A 76 -0.74 10.57 -8.53
N MET A 77 -1.30 11.04 -7.43
CA MET A 77 -0.74 10.78 -6.10
C MET A 77 -0.80 9.29 -5.73
N SER A 78 -1.83 8.57 -6.15
CA SER A 78 -1.96 7.13 -5.94
C SER A 78 -0.94 6.33 -6.75
N ILE A 79 -0.66 6.74 -7.99
CA ILE A 79 0.41 6.13 -8.80
C ILE A 79 1.77 6.36 -8.14
N LEU A 80 2.05 7.57 -7.69
CA LEU A 80 3.33 7.89 -7.07
C LEU A 80 3.55 7.17 -5.75
N SER A 81 2.55 7.18 -4.88
CA SER A 81 2.70 6.66 -3.52
C SER A 81 2.28 5.20 -3.35
N GLY A 82 1.36 4.73 -4.19
CA GLY A 82 0.79 3.40 -4.07
C GLY A 82 -0.04 3.18 -2.80
N THR A 83 -0.57 1.97 -2.63
CA THR A 83 -1.15 1.53 -1.37
C THR A 83 -0.04 1.22 -0.36
N PRO A 84 -0.18 1.53 0.94
CA PRO A 84 -1.39 2.08 1.62
C PRO A 84 -1.50 3.61 1.64
N ASN A 85 -0.56 4.35 1.07
CA ASN A 85 -0.47 5.80 1.27
C ASN A 85 -1.62 6.59 0.63
N ASN A 86 -2.20 6.13 -0.48
CA ASN A 86 -3.38 6.76 -1.08
C ASN A 86 -4.58 6.77 -0.11
N ALA A 87 -4.75 5.75 0.73
CA ALA A 87 -5.77 5.73 1.77
C ALA A 87 -5.54 6.85 2.81
N VAL A 88 -4.26 7.10 3.17
CA VAL A 88 -3.90 8.20 4.08
C VAL A 88 -4.23 9.56 3.45
N ILE A 89 -3.97 9.73 2.16
CA ILE A 89 -4.31 10.96 1.42
C ILE A 89 -5.82 11.20 1.40
N ILE A 90 -6.59 10.16 1.09
CA ILE A 90 -8.06 10.24 1.06
C ILE A 90 -8.60 10.56 2.46
N LYS A 91 -8.04 9.93 3.51
CA LYS A 91 -8.40 10.24 4.89
C LYS A 91 -8.09 11.70 5.24
N ASP A 92 -6.93 12.23 4.89
CA ASP A 92 -6.57 13.63 5.13
C ASP A 92 -7.55 14.61 4.45
N LEU A 93 -7.98 14.30 3.21
CA LEU A 93 -9.00 15.08 2.52
C LEU A 93 -10.37 15.02 3.22
N LEU A 94 -10.73 13.85 3.77
CA LEU A 94 -11.96 13.67 4.53
C LEU A 94 -11.91 14.45 5.85
N ASP A 95 -10.82 14.33 6.61
CA ASP A 95 -10.62 15.00 7.89
C ASP A 95 -10.63 16.54 7.74
N ARG A 96 -10.10 17.05 6.62
CA ARG A 96 -10.15 18.47 6.25
C ARG A 96 -11.50 18.90 5.67
N LYS A 97 -12.50 18.01 5.61
CA LYS A 97 -13.84 18.26 5.04
C LYS A 97 -13.81 18.75 3.58
N VAL A 98 -12.76 18.41 2.85
CA VAL A 98 -12.65 18.69 1.40
C VAL A 98 -13.55 17.74 0.61
N ILE A 99 -13.72 16.51 1.11
CA ILE A 99 -14.61 15.49 0.57
C ILE A 99 -15.54 14.96 1.66
N ASP A 100 -16.70 14.47 1.28
CA ASP A 100 -17.61 13.74 2.16
C ASP A 100 -17.26 12.25 2.25
N SER A 101 -17.84 11.54 3.22
CA SER A 101 -17.58 10.11 3.45
C SER A 101 -17.98 9.24 2.26
N THR A 102 -19.05 9.61 1.55
CA THR A 102 -19.50 8.85 0.36
C THR A 102 -18.51 8.99 -0.78
N THR A 103 -17.96 10.17 -1.00
CA THR A 103 -16.91 10.44 -1.98
C THR A 103 -15.59 9.77 -1.59
N ALA A 104 -15.22 9.82 -0.30
CA ALA A 104 -14.02 9.14 0.20
C ALA A 104 -14.07 7.63 -0.05
N ASN A 105 -15.20 6.98 0.26
CA ASN A 105 -15.39 5.55 -0.01
C ASN A 105 -15.29 5.22 -1.51
N LYS A 106 -15.89 6.03 -2.38
CA LYS A 106 -15.75 5.86 -3.83
C LYS A 106 -14.30 6.00 -4.28
N TYR A 107 -13.58 6.98 -3.76
CA TYR A 107 -12.16 7.16 -4.10
C TYR A 107 -11.29 6.01 -3.62
N ILE A 108 -11.54 5.45 -2.45
CA ILE A 108 -10.83 4.25 -1.98
C ILE A 108 -11.09 3.08 -2.95
N MET A 109 -12.32 2.87 -3.38
CA MET A 109 -12.66 1.79 -4.33
C MET A 109 -12.00 1.95 -5.70
N CYS A 110 -11.84 3.20 -6.18
CA CYS A 110 -11.31 3.48 -7.52
C CYS A 110 -9.80 3.73 -7.55
N ASN A 111 -9.16 3.93 -6.39
CA ASN A 111 -7.74 4.30 -6.29
C ASN A 111 -6.90 3.21 -5.63
N PHE A 112 -7.26 1.96 -5.85
CA PHE A 112 -6.45 0.83 -5.40
C PHE A 112 -5.31 0.60 -6.41
N PHE A 113 -4.28 1.45 -6.32
CA PHE A 113 -3.10 1.32 -7.16
C PHE A 113 -1.95 0.71 -6.37
N ILE A 114 -1.38 -0.34 -6.91
CA ILE A 114 -0.07 -0.82 -6.48
C ILE A 114 0.96 0.13 -7.10
N ASN A 115 1.99 0.53 -6.35
CA ASN A 115 3.05 1.38 -6.87
C ASN A 115 3.66 0.75 -8.15
N PRO A 116 3.81 1.50 -9.26
CA PRO A 116 4.25 0.94 -10.53
C PRO A 116 5.68 0.40 -10.48
N LEU A 117 6.54 1.05 -9.69
CA LEU A 117 7.92 0.58 -9.53
C LEU A 117 7.97 -0.75 -8.77
N PHE A 118 7.15 -0.89 -7.71
CA PHE A 118 7.03 -2.13 -6.98
C PHE A 118 6.48 -3.25 -7.88
N LEU A 119 5.38 -3.00 -8.59
CA LEU A 119 4.76 -3.97 -9.47
C LEU A 119 5.72 -4.38 -10.61
N TYR A 120 6.44 -3.41 -11.18
CA TYR A 120 7.46 -3.68 -12.18
C TYR A 120 8.58 -4.57 -11.65
N THR A 121 9.17 -4.24 -10.49
CA THR A 121 10.27 -5.01 -9.90
C THR A 121 9.85 -6.42 -9.50
N MET A 122 8.60 -6.63 -9.09
CA MET A 122 8.07 -7.95 -8.76
C MET A 122 7.82 -8.78 -10.03
N LEU A 123 7.11 -8.24 -11.01
CA LEU A 123 6.74 -8.98 -12.22
C LEU A 123 7.95 -9.31 -13.10
N ARG A 124 8.96 -8.44 -13.18
CA ARG A 124 10.17 -8.66 -14.00
C ARG A 124 11.01 -9.86 -13.58
N ASN A 125 10.78 -10.40 -12.38
CA ASN A 125 11.45 -11.65 -11.97
C ASN A 125 10.86 -12.88 -12.67
N PHE A 126 9.62 -12.80 -13.16
CA PHE A 126 8.86 -13.96 -13.68
C PHE A 126 8.42 -13.77 -15.13
N LEU A 127 8.30 -12.52 -15.59
CA LEU A 127 7.71 -12.17 -16.87
C LEU A 127 8.65 -11.31 -17.72
N ASP A 128 8.47 -11.39 -19.03
CA ASP A 128 9.12 -10.51 -19.99
C ASP A 128 8.62 -9.05 -19.89
N LEU A 129 9.36 -8.12 -20.51
CA LEU A 129 9.05 -6.69 -20.46
C LEU A 129 7.65 -6.37 -21.01
N LYS A 130 7.29 -6.99 -22.14
CA LYS A 130 6.01 -6.71 -22.82
C LYS A 130 4.82 -7.12 -21.94
N THR A 131 4.86 -8.33 -21.40
CA THR A 131 3.81 -8.86 -20.52
C THR A 131 3.73 -8.06 -19.21
N THR A 132 4.87 -7.65 -18.65
CA THR A 132 4.91 -6.78 -17.46
C THR A 132 4.19 -5.45 -17.72
N ILE A 133 4.53 -4.76 -18.80
CA ILE A 133 3.90 -3.49 -19.16
C ILE A 133 2.40 -3.68 -19.45
N LEU A 134 2.02 -4.77 -20.09
CA LEU A 134 0.62 -5.09 -20.38
C LEU A 134 -0.19 -5.22 -19.06
N ILE A 135 0.31 -6.00 -18.10
CA ILE A 135 -0.37 -6.21 -16.82
C ILE A 135 -0.50 -4.88 -16.04
N ILE A 136 0.56 -4.08 -16.01
CA ILE A 136 0.52 -2.75 -15.37
C ILE A 136 -0.54 -1.88 -16.06
N SER A 137 -0.54 -1.84 -17.39
CA SER A 137 -1.51 -1.04 -18.17
C SER A 137 -2.95 -1.48 -17.93
N ILE A 138 -3.22 -2.78 -17.89
CA ILE A 138 -4.55 -3.33 -17.60
C ILE A 138 -4.99 -2.95 -16.17
N SER A 139 -4.09 -3.12 -15.19
CA SER A 139 -4.37 -2.77 -13.80
C SER A 139 -4.76 -1.30 -13.63
N TYR A 140 -4.05 -0.39 -14.30
CA TYR A 140 -4.37 1.04 -14.21
C TYR A 140 -5.60 1.43 -15.02
N SER A 141 -5.78 0.84 -16.20
CA SER A 141 -6.96 1.09 -17.03
C SER A 141 -8.23 0.63 -16.33
N SER A 142 -8.21 -0.50 -15.61
CA SER A 142 -9.37 -0.99 -14.85
C SER A 142 -9.80 0.00 -13.75
N ASN A 143 -8.85 0.61 -13.04
CA ASN A 143 -9.17 1.63 -12.03
C ASN A 143 -9.80 2.89 -12.66
N ILE A 144 -9.33 3.31 -13.85
CA ILE A 144 -9.92 4.44 -14.57
C ILE A 144 -11.35 4.11 -15.01
N ILE A 145 -11.59 2.91 -15.50
CA ILE A 145 -12.92 2.44 -15.91
C ILE A 145 -13.86 2.42 -14.70
N ILE A 146 -13.43 1.84 -13.57
CA ILE A 146 -14.22 1.79 -12.33
C ILE A 146 -14.57 3.22 -11.88
N TYR A 147 -13.62 4.14 -11.92
CA TYR A 147 -13.89 5.55 -11.59
C TYR A 147 -14.98 6.16 -12.48
N HIS A 148 -14.97 5.87 -13.77
CA HIS A 148 -15.97 6.41 -14.68
C HIS A 148 -17.40 6.00 -14.29
N PHE A 149 -17.59 4.77 -13.80
CA PHE A 149 -18.88 4.30 -13.28
C PHE A 149 -19.27 4.96 -11.94
N PHE A 150 -18.30 5.31 -11.11
CA PHE A 150 -18.53 5.89 -9.77
C PHE A 150 -18.31 7.40 -9.71
N LYS A 151 -18.32 8.09 -10.84
CA LYS A 151 -18.08 9.53 -10.92
C LYS A 151 -18.94 10.32 -9.93
N SER A 152 -18.27 11.08 -9.06
CA SER A 152 -18.91 11.97 -8.08
C SER A 152 -18.88 13.42 -8.57
N LYS A 153 -19.99 14.14 -8.36
CA LYS A 153 -20.08 15.58 -8.64
C LYS A 153 -19.52 16.35 -7.42
N GLN A 154 -18.22 16.43 -7.29
CA GLN A 154 -17.63 17.22 -6.21
C GLN A 154 -17.38 18.66 -6.66
N LYS A 155 -17.76 19.61 -5.80
CA LYS A 155 -17.71 21.05 -6.09
C LYS A 155 -16.69 21.82 -5.26
N SER A 156 -16.11 21.22 -4.22
CA SER A 156 -15.27 21.96 -3.27
C SER A 156 -13.85 22.18 -3.79
N PRO A 157 -13.32 23.40 -3.73
CA PRO A 157 -11.93 23.66 -4.08
C PRO A 157 -10.98 23.06 -3.03
N LEU A 158 -9.81 22.63 -3.46
CA LEU A 158 -8.73 22.29 -2.55
C LEU A 158 -8.13 23.56 -1.94
N PHE A 159 -7.83 23.51 -0.65
CA PHE A 159 -7.15 24.61 0.05
C PHE A 159 -5.65 24.39 0.07
N LYS A 160 -4.90 25.50 0.05
CA LYS A 160 -3.46 25.44 0.30
C LYS A 160 -3.21 25.08 1.76
N ALA A 161 -2.37 24.08 1.98
CA ALA A 161 -1.87 23.77 3.31
C ALA A 161 -0.72 24.69 3.69
N LYS A 162 -0.48 24.88 4.98
CA LYS A 162 0.72 25.56 5.48
C LYS A 162 1.94 24.70 5.14
N GLU A 163 2.91 25.28 4.46
CA GLU A 163 4.14 24.61 4.08
C GLU A 163 5.06 24.48 5.31
N LEU A 164 5.62 23.29 5.49
CA LEU A 164 6.70 23.04 6.44
C LEU A 164 8.05 23.30 5.75
N SER A 165 9.07 23.64 6.51
CA SER A 165 10.42 23.69 5.99
C SER A 165 10.86 22.30 5.51
N MET A 166 11.75 22.21 4.53
CA MET A 166 12.18 20.92 3.98
C MET A 166 12.80 20.01 5.06
N SER A 167 13.57 20.57 5.98
CA SER A 167 14.18 19.83 7.08
C SER A 167 13.14 19.23 8.04
N GLU A 168 12.16 20.03 8.48
CA GLU A 168 11.08 19.56 9.35
C GLU A 168 10.23 18.50 8.66
N LEU A 169 9.93 18.70 7.38
CA LEU A 169 9.18 17.75 6.58
C LEU A 169 9.90 16.41 6.49
N LEU A 170 11.19 16.41 6.12
CA LEU A 170 11.95 15.18 5.96
C LEU A 170 12.05 14.40 7.28
N VAL A 171 12.37 15.07 8.40
CA VAL A 171 12.44 14.41 9.71
C VAL A 171 11.10 13.77 10.06
N LYS A 172 10.01 14.52 9.90
CA LYS A 172 8.66 14.04 10.19
C LYS A 172 8.27 12.85 9.31
N GLU A 173 8.45 12.99 7.98
CA GLU A 173 7.96 11.98 7.05
C GLU A 173 8.84 10.75 6.97
N VAL A 174 10.14 10.85 7.25
CA VAL A 174 11.02 9.68 7.44
C VAL A 174 10.59 8.89 8.68
N SER A 175 10.28 9.55 9.79
CA SER A 175 9.75 8.87 10.99
C SER A 175 8.41 8.17 10.69
N ASN A 176 7.47 8.85 10.04
CA ASN A 176 6.19 8.27 9.64
C ASN A 176 6.36 7.07 8.71
N ALA A 177 7.23 7.21 7.70
CA ALA A 177 7.56 6.15 6.76
C ALA A 177 8.10 4.92 7.50
N THR A 178 9.04 5.10 8.42
CA THR A 178 9.62 4.00 9.19
C THR A 178 8.54 3.19 9.92
N HIS A 179 7.58 3.86 10.56
CA HIS A 179 6.46 3.17 11.22
C HIS A 179 5.60 2.38 10.23
N ILE A 180 5.24 2.99 9.09
CA ILE A 180 4.43 2.32 8.07
C ILE A 180 5.17 1.09 7.52
N PHE A 181 6.44 1.25 7.18
CA PHE A 181 7.23 0.17 6.56
C PHE A 181 7.56 -0.96 7.54
N LEU A 182 7.78 -0.67 8.82
CA LEU A 182 7.92 -1.71 9.84
C LEU A 182 6.63 -2.52 10.02
N ASN A 183 5.47 -1.87 9.96
CA ASN A 183 4.18 -2.58 9.97
C ASN A 183 4.01 -3.49 8.74
N VAL A 184 4.40 -3.01 7.55
CA VAL A 184 4.38 -3.83 6.33
C VAL A 184 5.30 -5.03 6.47
N LEU A 185 6.53 -4.84 6.95
CA LEU A 185 7.47 -5.95 7.23
C LEU A 185 6.87 -6.96 8.20
N GLY A 186 6.28 -6.49 9.32
CA GLY A 186 5.62 -7.35 10.30
C GLY A 186 4.50 -8.19 9.67
N MET A 187 3.69 -7.58 8.81
CA MET A 187 2.61 -8.30 8.09
C MET A 187 3.17 -9.35 7.12
N ILE A 188 4.22 -9.02 6.35
CA ILE A 188 4.88 -9.99 5.45
C ILE A 188 5.39 -11.19 6.25
N ILE A 189 6.06 -10.95 7.38
CA ILE A 189 6.57 -12.02 8.25
C ILE A 189 5.43 -12.89 8.76
N ILE A 190 4.36 -12.28 9.30
CA ILE A 190 3.22 -13.01 9.86
C ILE A 190 2.53 -13.86 8.79
N PHE A 191 2.22 -13.29 7.62
CA PHE A 191 1.56 -14.04 6.54
C PHE A 191 2.43 -15.16 6.01
N ASN A 192 3.75 -14.92 5.88
CA ASN A 192 4.68 -15.95 5.45
C ASN A 192 4.77 -17.12 6.45
N LEU A 193 4.81 -16.83 7.75
CA LEU A 193 4.78 -17.85 8.80
C LEU A 193 3.46 -18.62 8.83
N ILE A 194 2.32 -17.93 8.70
CA ILE A 194 1.01 -18.58 8.63
C ILE A 194 0.95 -19.51 7.42
N SER A 195 1.41 -19.04 6.26
CA SER A 195 1.43 -19.83 5.03
C SER A 195 2.27 -21.11 5.19
N LEU A 196 3.46 -21.00 5.78
CA LEU A 196 4.35 -22.12 5.96
C LEU A 196 3.89 -23.15 7.00
N LEU A 197 3.36 -22.68 8.13
CA LEU A 197 3.05 -23.53 9.28
C LEU A 197 1.64 -24.14 9.21
N ILE A 198 0.67 -23.40 8.67
CA ILE A 198 -0.74 -23.80 8.71
C ILE A 198 -1.18 -24.48 7.41
N ILE A 199 -0.58 -24.12 6.27
CA ILE A 199 -1.01 -24.58 4.95
C ILE A 199 0.08 -25.35 4.18
N PRO A 200 0.80 -26.29 4.77
CA PRO A 200 1.87 -27.01 4.06
C PRO A 200 1.35 -27.83 2.86
N LYS A 201 0.08 -28.27 2.88
CA LYS A 201 -0.58 -29.04 1.80
C LYS A 201 -1.20 -28.13 0.70
N PHE A 202 -1.31 -26.83 0.93
CA PHE A 202 -1.97 -25.88 0.03
C PHE A 202 -1.01 -24.83 -0.53
N ARG A 203 0.23 -25.23 -0.84
CA ARG A 203 1.25 -24.31 -1.41
C ARG A 203 0.76 -23.53 -2.63
N SER A 204 -0.12 -24.12 -3.44
CA SER A 204 -0.72 -23.45 -4.61
C SER A 204 -1.63 -22.27 -4.25
N PHE A 205 -2.09 -22.16 -3.01
CA PHE A 205 -2.94 -21.06 -2.54
C PHE A 205 -2.20 -19.99 -1.74
N THR A 206 -0.88 -20.10 -1.57
CA THR A 206 -0.10 -19.11 -0.82
C THR A 206 -0.16 -17.73 -1.46
N GLY A 207 -0.18 -17.66 -2.79
CA GLY A 207 -0.33 -16.40 -3.53
C GLY A 207 -1.66 -15.68 -3.31
N LEU A 208 -2.72 -16.39 -2.88
CA LEU A 208 -3.99 -15.78 -2.51
C LEU A 208 -3.96 -15.13 -1.12
N ILE A 209 -3.06 -15.60 -0.24
CA ILE A 209 -2.90 -15.06 1.11
C ILE A 209 -1.99 -13.84 1.09
N GLU A 210 -0.93 -13.90 0.29
CA GLU A 210 0.07 -12.85 0.21
C GLU A 210 0.59 -12.69 -1.22
N VAL A 211 0.25 -11.59 -1.86
CA VAL A 211 0.65 -11.29 -3.26
C VAL A 211 2.17 -11.26 -3.43
N THR A 212 2.91 -10.91 -2.38
CA THR A 212 4.38 -10.85 -2.42
C THR A 212 5.04 -12.22 -2.43
N ASN A 213 4.31 -13.28 -2.03
CA ASN A 213 4.77 -14.67 -1.95
C ASN A 213 4.20 -15.57 -3.07
N GLY A 214 3.29 -15.03 -3.89
CA GLY A 214 2.64 -15.74 -5.01
C GLY A 214 3.48 -15.85 -6.25
#